data_b31c9be464f5fc3d9b8bfdd1727cbf88
#
_entry.id   b31c9be464f5fc3d9b8bfdd1727cbf88
#
_cell.length_a   1.000
_cell.length_b   1.000
_cell.length_c   1.000
_cell.angle_alpha   90.00
_cell.angle_beta   90.00
_cell.angle_gamma   90.00
#
_symmetry.space_group_name_H-M   'P 1'
#
loop_
_entity.id
_entity.type
_entity.pdbx_description
1 polymer ?
#
loop_
_entity_poly.entity_id
_entity_poly.type
_entity_poly.pdbx_seq_one_letter_code
_entity_poly.pdbx_strand_id
1 'polypeptide(L)'
;MIVLRDFQIEKTLQTAMDSGANIWVIGDVHGHFKTLESLIEQLSLNEQDIVVLLGDLIDRGPTSADVVRFVRTTPNVYALRGNHEQMMIDGFDDALFFKESNEDARIWYHNGGMNTESSYMFLYGNDGIACEKALDDVKWMESLPTEIVLNDWRFVHAGYNQHHDVEGQPEEVHLWVRGLFFNSKHAIDPQ
;
A
#
# COMPACT_ATOMS: atom_id res chain seq x y z
N MET A 1 17.07 -0.85 -0.24
CA MET A 1 17.14 -0.03 1.01
C MET A 1 15.70 0.16 1.43
N ILE A 2 15.34 -0.35 2.61
CA ILE A 2 13.97 -0.26 3.14
C ILE A 2 13.63 1.21 3.36
N VAL A 3 12.53 1.68 2.78
CA VAL A 3 12.01 3.03 2.96
C VAL A 3 10.94 2.96 4.03
N LEU A 4 11.29 3.30 5.28
CA LEU A 4 10.31 3.34 6.38
C LEU A 4 9.42 4.58 6.26
N ARG A 5 10.01 5.75 5.97
CA ARG A 5 9.32 7.05 5.88
C ARG A 5 9.75 7.81 4.63
N ASP A 6 8.83 8.57 4.05
CA ASP A 6 9.12 9.53 2.99
C ASP A 6 8.82 10.96 3.48
N PHE A 7 9.87 11.66 3.89
CA PHE A 7 9.77 13.04 4.42
C PHE A 7 9.22 14.05 3.41
N GLN A 8 9.32 13.77 2.09
CA GLN A 8 8.74 14.66 1.09
C GLN A 8 7.22 14.50 1.02
N ILE A 9 6.73 13.27 1.10
CA ILE A 9 5.29 12.98 1.22
C ILE A 9 4.75 13.58 2.50
N GLU A 10 5.39 13.36 3.65
CA GLU A 10 4.97 13.91 4.94
C GLU A 10 4.87 15.44 4.90
N LYS A 11 5.88 16.11 4.35
CA LYS A 11 5.88 17.56 4.18
C LYS A 11 4.73 18.04 3.28
N THR A 12 4.47 17.33 2.19
CA THR A 12 3.38 17.66 1.27
C THR A 12 2.02 17.54 1.95
N LEU A 13 1.78 16.44 2.66
CA LEU A 13 0.56 16.20 3.41
C LEU A 13 0.35 17.22 4.53
N GLN A 14 1.39 17.49 5.34
CA GLN A 14 1.31 18.48 6.41
C GLN A 14 1.00 19.89 5.86
N THR A 15 1.68 20.28 4.77
CA THR A 15 1.43 21.59 4.14
C THR A 15 0.00 21.71 3.62
N ALA A 16 -0.55 20.64 3.04
CA ALA A 16 -1.94 20.61 2.57
C ALA A 16 -2.92 20.76 3.75
N MET A 17 -2.72 20.01 4.83
CA MET A 17 -3.53 20.14 6.05
C MET A 17 -3.48 21.54 6.64
N ASP A 18 -2.30 22.12 6.79
CA ASP A 18 -2.09 23.48 7.33
C ASP A 18 -2.77 24.53 6.45
N SER A 19 -2.98 24.24 5.17
CA SER A 19 -3.69 25.09 4.20
C SER A 19 -5.21 24.84 4.17
N GLY A 20 -5.72 23.90 4.98
CA GLY A 20 -7.14 23.59 5.09
C GLY A 20 -7.67 22.57 4.06
N ALA A 21 -6.78 21.85 3.35
CA ALA A 21 -7.16 20.73 2.50
C ALA A 21 -7.54 19.49 3.34
N ASN A 22 -8.43 18.66 2.80
CA ASN A 22 -8.74 17.39 3.43
C ASN A 22 -7.73 16.31 3.03
N ILE A 23 -7.33 15.50 4.00
CA ILE A 23 -6.59 14.26 3.76
C ILE A 23 -7.57 13.10 3.97
N TRP A 24 -7.91 12.44 2.87
CA TRP A 24 -8.79 11.28 2.87
C TRP A 24 -7.97 10.01 2.99
N VAL A 25 -8.22 9.22 4.03
CA VAL A 25 -7.47 7.99 4.30
C VAL A 25 -8.34 6.79 3.99
N ILE A 26 -7.86 5.90 3.12
CA ILE A 26 -8.57 4.71 2.67
C ILE A 26 -7.74 3.48 3.06
N GLY A 27 -8.37 2.48 3.67
CA GLY A 27 -7.78 1.19 4.00
C GLY A 27 -7.64 0.28 2.78
N ASP A 28 -7.61 -1.03 3.06
CA ASP A 28 -7.40 -2.10 2.07
C ASP A 28 -8.32 -1.99 0.86
N VAL A 29 -7.73 -2.04 -0.33
CA VAL A 29 -8.45 -1.97 -1.62
C VAL A 29 -8.55 -3.34 -2.28
N HIS A 30 -7.52 -4.14 -2.15
CA HIS A 30 -7.46 -5.52 -2.65
C HIS A 30 -7.97 -5.67 -4.08
N GLY A 31 -7.43 -4.89 -5.02
CA GLY A 31 -7.75 -5.04 -6.44
C GLY A 31 -9.19 -4.72 -6.82
N HIS A 32 -9.96 -4.03 -5.98
CA HIS A 32 -11.34 -3.62 -6.28
C HIS A 32 -11.41 -2.20 -6.83
N PHE A 33 -10.78 -1.97 -8.00
CA PHE A 33 -10.64 -0.63 -8.61
C PHE A 33 -11.98 0.09 -8.80
N LYS A 34 -13.03 -0.60 -9.29
CA LYS A 34 -14.34 0.04 -9.49
C LYS A 34 -14.97 0.55 -8.19
N THR A 35 -14.74 -0.16 -7.09
CA THR A 35 -15.22 0.27 -5.77
C THR A 35 -14.44 1.50 -5.30
N LEU A 36 -13.11 1.50 -5.47
CA LEU A 36 -12.25 2.65 -5.17
C LEU A 36 -12.66 3.87 -6.00
N GLU A 37 -12.83 3.71 -7.31
CA GLU A 37 -13.25 4.77 -8.24
C GLU A 37 -14.59 5.38 -7.80
N SER A 38 -15.60 4.54 -7.52
CA SER A 38 -16.90 5.00 -7.04
C SER A 38 -16.82 5.70 -5.68
N LEU A 39 -15.95 5.26 -4.78
CA LEU A 39 -15.73 5.93 -3.50
C LEU A 39 -15.15 7.33 -3.73
N ILE A 40 -14.11 7.44 -4.54
CA ILE A 40 -13.45 8.73 -4.85
C ILE A 40 -14.43 9.71 -5.51
N GLU A 41 -15.27 9.25 -6.43
CA GLU A 41 -16.32 10.07 -7.03
C GLU A 41 -17.30 10.62 -5.96
N GLN A 42 -17.68 9.78 -4.99
CA GLN A 42 -18.59 10.20 -3.91
C GLN A 42 -17.97 11.19 -2.92
N LEU A 43 -16.65 11.14 -2.73
CA LEU A 43 -15.95 12.09 -1.85
C LEU A 43 -15.98 13.52 -2.38
N SER A 44 -16.26 13.71 -3.68
CA SER A 44 -16.35 15.03 -4.32
C SER A 44 -15.13 15.90 -4.03
N LEU A 45 -13.92 15.32 -4.23
CA LEU A 45 -12.64 15.93 -3.90
C LEU A 45 -12.47 17.28 -4.62
N ASN A 46 -11.89 18.24 -3.93
CA ASN A 46 -11.40 19.47 -4.55
C ASN A 46 -9.92 19.29 -5.00
N GLU A 47 -9.41 20.24 -5.78
CA GLU A 47 -8.05 20.16 -6.36
C GLU A 47 -6.92 20.11 -5.33
N GLN A 48 -7.18 20.51 -4.09
CA GLN A 48 -6.20 20.56 -3.00
C GLN A 48 -6.28 19.33 -2.09
N ASP A 49 -7.39 18.58 -2.16
CA ASP A 49 -7.58 17.41 -1.33
C ASP A 49 -6.60 16.30 -1.73
N ILE A 50 -6.19 15.53 -0.75
CA ILE A 50 -5.25 14.43 -0.94
C ILE A 50 -5.88 13.11 -0.48
N VAL A 51 -5.59 12.04 -1.20
CA VAL A 51 -5.98 10.67 -0.85
C VAL A 51 -4.73 9.88 -0.46
N VAL A 52 -4.80 9.20 0.68
CA VAL A 52 -3.76 8.29 1.18
C VAL A 52 -4.37 6.90 1.33
N LEU A 53 -3.83 5.92 0.61
CA LEU A 53 -4.19 4.52 0.76
C LEU A 53 -3.21 3.84 1.73
N LEU A 54 -3.73 3.10 2.71
CA LEU A 54 -2.91 2.50 3.77
C LEU A 54 -2.23 1.18 3.38
N GLY A 55 -2.10 0.89 2.09
CA GLY A 55 -1.54 -0.37 1.58
C GLY A 55 -2.63 -1.39 1.23
N ASP A 56 -2.21 -2.62 0.96
CA ASP A 56 -3.07 -3.70 0.48
C ASP A 56 -3.90 -3.27 -0.75
N LEU A 57 -3.19 -2.72 -1.72
CA LEU A 57 -3.75 -2.28 -3.00
C LEU A 57 -4.11 -3.47 -3.90
N ILE A 58 -3.34 -4.54 -3.78
CA ILE A 58 -3.33 -5.71 -4.64
C ILE A 58 -3.95 -6.94 -3.99
N ASP A 59 -4.00 -8.03 -4.75
CA ASP A 59 -4.46 -9.36 -4.37
C ASP A 59 -5.98 -9.48 -4.16
N ARG A 60 -6.48 -10.70 -4.19
CA ARG A 60 -7.88 -11.10 -3.93
C ARG A 60 -8.87 -10.59 -4.99
N GLY A 61 -8.91 -9.31 -5.24
CA GLY A 61 -9.81 -8.71 -6.24
C GLY A 61 -9.28 -8.80 -7.68
N PRO A 62 -10.13 -8.53 -8.67
CA PRO A 62 -9.84 -8.85 -10.07
C PRO A 62 -9.00 -7.79 -10.81
N THR A 63 -8.74 -6.61 -10.22
CA THR A 63 -8.20 -5.46 -10.97
C THR A 63 -7.06 -4.76 -10.24
N SER A 64 -6.13 -5.56 -9.64
CA SER A 64 -4.96 -5.05 -8.91
C SER A 64 -4.09 -4.12 -9.77
N ALA A 65 -3.81 -4.49 -11.02
CA ALA A 65 -3.01 -3.67 -11.94
C ALA A 65 -3.66 -2.29 -12.21
N ASP A 66 -5.00 -2.22 -12.27
CA ASP A 66 -5.71 -0.94 -12.42
C ASP A 66 -5.59 -0.07 -11.17
N VAL A 67 -5.66 -0.66 -9.97
CA VAL A 67 -5.46 0.06 -8.70
C VAL A 67 -4.06 0.64 -8.65
N VAL A 68 -3.03 -0.17 -8.91
CA VAL A 68 -1.62 0.27 -8.92
C VAL A 68 -1.41 1.38 -9.93
N ARG A 69 -1.90 1.20 -11.17
CA ARG A 69 -1.83 2.23 -12.20
C ARG A 69 -2.49 3.53 -11.74
N PHE A 70 -3.67 3.46 -11.16
CA PHE A 70 -4.40 4.62 -10.65
C PHE A 70 -3.57 5.39 -9.62
N VAL A 71 -3.03 4.70 -8.60
CA VAL A 71 -2.22 5.33 -7.55
C VAL A 71 -0.97 5.98 -8.11
N ARG A 72 -0.29 5.30 -9.05
CA ARG A 72 0.95 5.81 -9.66
C ARG A 72 0.76 7.00 -10.59
N THR A 73 -0.42 7.16 -11.18
CA THR A 73 -0.65 8.17 -12.24
C THR A 73 -1.58 9.29 -11.84
N THR A 74 -2.29 9.18 -10.71
CA THR A 74 -3.23 10.19 -10.25
C THR A 74 -2.53 11.20 -9.33
N PRO A 75 -2.55 12.50 -9.65
CA PRO A 75 -2.03 13.52 -8.75
C PRO A 75 -2.73 13.51 -7.39
N ASN A 76 -2.02 13.88 -6.34
CA ASN A 76 -2.53 13.95 -4.97
C ASN A 76 -3.05 12.61 -4.41
N VAL A 77 -2.65 11.49 -5.00
CA VAL A 77 -2.90 10.14 -4.47
C VAL A 77 -1.57 9.53 -4.04
N TYR A 78 -1.49 9.11 -2.79
CA TYR A 78 -0.32 8.49 -2.18
C TYR A 78 -0.70 7.15 -1.58
N ALA A 79 0.28 6.27 -1.37
CA ALA A 79 0.05 5.00 -0.70
C ALA A 79 1.18 4.68 0.27
N LEU A 80 0.82 3.92 1.31
CA LEU A 80 1.75 3.13 2.10
C LEU A 80 1.91 1.75 1.48
N ARG A 81 2.99 1.06 1.84
CA ARG A 81 3.17 -0.36 1.57
C ARG A 81 2.40 -1.16 2.62
N GLY A 82 1.52 -2.05 2.17
CA GLY A 82 0.85 -3.06 2.99
C GLY A 82 1.59 -4.39 2.98
N ASN A 83 1.10 -5.36 3.74
CA ASN A 83 1.71 -6.69 3.77
C ASN A 83 1.49 -7.46 2.46
N HIS A 84 0.47 -7.16 1.68
CA HIS A 84 0.25 -7.78 0.38
C HIS A 84 1.25 -7.29 -0.67
N GLU A 85 1.58 -6.01 -0.70
CA GLU A 85 2.68 -5.50 -1.50
C GLU A 85 4.01 -6.15 -1.11
N GLN A 86 4.26 -6.32 0.21
CA GLN A 86 5.48 -6.98 0.68
C GLN A 86 5.55 -8.44 0.25
N MET A 87 4.44 -9.20 0.34
CA MET A 87 4.40 -10.59 -0.14
C MET A 87 4.67 -10.69 -1.64
N MET A 88 4.18 -9.74 -2.45
CA MET A 88 4.51 -9.70 -3.88
C MET A 88 5.99 -9.38 -4.10
N ILE A 89 6.57 -8.41 -3.37
CA ILE A 89 7.99 -8.07 -3.46
C ILE A 89 8.87 -9.29 -3.16
N ASP A 90 8.58 -10.01 -2.09
CA ASP A 90 9.37 -11.16 -1.64
C ASP A 90 9.20 -12.37 -2.56
N GLY A 91 8.00 -12.56 -3.10
CA GLY A 91 7.63 -13.70 -3.93
C GLY A 91 7.80 -13.53 -5.44
N PHE A 92 8.01 -12.29 -5.91
CA PHE A 92 8.09 -12.02 -7.33
C PHE A 92 9.38 -12.56 -7.95
N ASP A 93 9.22 -13.34 -9.01
CA ASP A 93 10.33 -13.86 -9.82
C ASP A 93 10.06 -13.53 -11.29
N ASP A 94 10.85 -12.63 -11.86
CA ASP A 94 10.69 -12.15 -13.23
C ASP A 94 10.91 -13.26 -14.29
N ALA A 95 11.69 -14.27 -13.96
CA ALA A 95 11.92 -15.42 -14.83
C ALA A 95 10.78 -16.47 -14.76
N LEU A 96 9.99 -16.43 -13.69
CA LEU A 96 8.99 -17.43 -13.35
C LEU A 96 7.63 -16.85 -12.97
N PHE A 97 7.35 -15.62 -13.40
CA PHE A 97 6.01 -15.04 -13.33
C PHE A 97 5.00 -16.09 -13.82
N PHE A 98 4.01 -16.47 -13.06
CA PHE A 98 3.11 -17.64 -13.24
C PHE A 98 3.59 -18.97 -12.68
N LYS A 99 4.64 -19.02 -11.84
CA LYS A 99 5.06 -20.24 -11.19
C LYS A 99 5.39 -20.01 -9.72
N GLU A 100 4.93 -20.92 -8.89
CA GLU A 100 5.35 -20.99 -7.49
C GLU A 100 6.82 -21.43 -7.42
N SER A 101 7.74 -20.48 -7.61
CA SER A 101 9.17 -20.75 -7.75
C SER A 101 9.86 -21.04 -6.42
N ASN A 102 9.36 -20.45 -5.33
CA ASN A 102 9.91 -20.55 -3.99
C ASN A 102 8.81 -20.46 -2.92
N GLU A 103 9.17 -20.50 -1.64
CA GLU A 103 8.22 -20.47 -0.53
C GLU A 103 7.48 -19.14 -0.44
N ASP A 104 8.16 -18.02 -0.65
CA ASP A 104 7.56 -16.66 -0.60
C ASP A 104 6.54 -16.50 -1.72
N ALA A 105 6.83 -16.96 -2.92
CA ALA A 105 5.88 -16.99 -4.03
C ALA A 105 4.62 -17.80 -3.67
N ARG A 106 4.77 -18.98 -3.04
CA ARG A 106 3.62 -19.77 -2.59
C ARG A 106 2.79 -19.04 -1.55
N ILE A 107 3.44 -18.37 -0.59
CA ILE A 107 2.75 -17.57 0.43
C ILE A 107 1.94 -16.47 -0.26
N TRP A 108 2.54 -15.72 -1.18
CA TRP A 108 1.86 -14.67 -1.93
C TRP A 108 0.67 -15.21 -2.73
N TYR A 109 0.87 -16.26 -3.54
CA TYR A 109 -0.21 -16.89 -4.32
C TYR A 109 -1.36 -17.36 -3.45
N HIS A 110 -1.07 -18.00 -2.32
CA HIS A 110 -2.09 -18.48 -1.37
C HIS A 110 -2.91 -17.35 -0.76
N ASN A 111 -2.33 -16.15 -0.64
CA ASN A 111 -2.99 -14.96 -0.12
C ASN A 111 -3.72 -14.14 -1.19
N GLY A 112 -3.77 -14.59 -2.43
CA GLY A 112 -4.53 -13.96 -3.51
C GLY A 112 -3.69 -13.40 -4.66
N GLY A 113 -2.38 -13.62 -4.68
CA GLY A 113 -1.45 -13.16 -5.71
C GLY A 113 -1.81 -13.63 -7.12
N MET A 114 -2.45 -14.80 -7.26
CA MET A 114 -2.97 -15.28 -8.56
C MET A 114 -3.94 -14.29 -9.22
N ASN A 115 -4.74 -13.57 -8.43
CA ASN A 115 -5.65 -12.57 -8.95
C ASN A 115 -4.89 -11.32 -9.44
N THR A 116 -3.83 -10.95 -8.75
CA THR A 116 -2.95 -9.86 -9.18
C THR A 116 -2.30 -10.19 -10.51
N GLU A 117 -1.69 -11.37 -10.62
CA GLU A 117 -1.10 -11.85 -11.85
C GLU A 117 -2.10 -11.86 -13.02
N SER A 118 -3.29 -12.44 -12.79
CA SER A 118 -4.37 -12.47 -13.79
C SER A 118 -4.80 -11.05 -14.22
N SER A 119 -4.79 -10.10 -13.30
CA SER A 119 -5.13 -8.71 -13.55
C SER A 119 -4.10 -8.03 -14.48
N TYR A 120 -2.80 -8.30 -14.29
CA TYR A 120 -1.75 -7.81 -15.20
C TYR A 120 -1.89 -8.41 -16.60
N MET A 121 -2.15 -9.72 -16.68
CA MET A 121 -2.40 -10.39 -17.95
C MET A 121 -3.61 -9.82 -18.67
N PHE A 122 -4.69 -9.59 -17.96
CA PHE A 122 -5.91 -9.01 -18.54
C PHE A 122 -5.68 -7.59 -19.06
N LEU A 123 -4.96 -6.76 -18.29
CA LEU A 123 -4.75 -5.35 -18.64
C LEU A 123 -3.75 -5.17 -19.78
N TYR A 124 -2.68 -5.97 -19.83
CA TYR A 124 -1.58 -5.82 -20.78
C TYR A 124 -1.54 -6.88 -21.88
N GLY A 125 -2.34 -7.93 -21.76
CA GLY A 125 -2.67 -8.88 -22.84
C GLY A 125 -1.56 -9.77 -23.37
N ASN A 126 -0.33 -9.66 -22.83
CA ASN A 126 0.82 -10.43 -23.27
C ASN A 126 1.74 -10.74 -22.10
N ASP A 127 2.11 -12.00 -21.90
CA ASP A 127 2.87 -12.47 -20.76
C ASP A 127 4.16 -11.66 -20.53
N GLY A 128 4.93 -11.41 -21.57
CA GLY A 128 6.17 -10.65 -21.47
C GLY A 128 5.94 -9.19 -21.07
N ILE A 129 4.92 -8.53 -21.63
CA ILE A 129 4.59 -7.15 -21.30
C ILE A 129 4.00 -7.08 -19.89
N ALA A 130 3.11 -8.01 -19.53
CA ALA A 130 2.53 -8.10 -18.20
C ALA A 130 3.61 -8.28 -17.14
N CYS A 131 4.59 -9.16 -17.38
CA CYS A 131 5.72 -9.39 -16.50
C CYS A 131 6.60 -8.14 -16.35
N GLU A 132 6.94 -7.45 -17.45
CA GLU A 132 7.71 -6.19 -17.41
C GLU A 132 7.00 -5.11 -16.59
N LYS A 133 5.67 -4.98 -16.77
CA LYS A 133 4.86 -4.01 -16.02
C LYS A 133 4.77 -4.39 -14.54
N ALA A 134 4.58 -5.67 -14.24
CA ALA A 134 4.57 -6.14 -12.85
C ALA A 134 5.93 -5.89 -12.18
N LEU A 135 7.05 -6.14 -12.86
CA LEU A 135 8.39 -5.86 -12.33
C LEU A 135 8.60 -4.36 -12.06
N ASP A 136 8.13 -3.49 -12.95
CA ASP A 136 8.16 -2.04 -12.75
C ASP A 136 7.34 -1.60 -11.53
N ASP A 137 6.18 -2.24 -11.33
CA ASP A 137 5.30 -1.94 -10.20
C ASP A 137 5.86 -2.52 -8.88
N VAL A 138 6.50 -3.69 -8.89
CA VAL A 138 7.24 -4.22 -7.73
C VAL A 138 8.32 -3.24 -7.27
N LYS A 139 9.15 -2.73 -8.20
CA LYS A 139 10.17 -1.72 -7.87
C LYS A 139 9.57 -0.43 -7.29
N TRP A 140 8.40 -0.04 -7.76
CA TRP A 140 7.68 1.09 -7.19
C TRP A 140 7.15 0.75 -5.78
N MET A 141 6.57 -0.43 -5.57
CA MET A 141 6.11 -0.89 -4.26
C MET A 141 7.25 -0.95 -3.23
N GLU A 142 8.46 -1.37 -3.64
CA GLU A 142 9.66 -1.32 -2.79
C GLU A 142 10.00 0.11 -2.32
N SER A 143 9.62 1.12 -3.08
CA SER A 143 9.85 2.52 -2.73
C SER A 143 8.77 3.14 -1.83
N LEU A 144 7.64 2.46 -1.63
CA LEU A 144 6.57 2.95 -0.78
C LEU A 144 7.01 2.98 0.69
N PRO A 145 6.70 4.05 1.43
CA PRO A 145 6.92 4.09 2.86
C PRO A 145 5.97 3.12 3.59
N THR A 146 6.37 2.64 4.75
CA THR A 146 5.50 1.85 5.65
C THR A 146 4.86 2.68 6.74
N GLU A 147 5.33 3.93 6.91
CA GLU A 147 4.83 4.89 7.87
C GLU A 147 4.80 6.30 7.28
N ILE A 148 3.78 7.07 7.60
CA ILE A 148 3.68 8.52 7.39
C ILE A 148 3.43 9.18 8.74
N VAL A 149 4.24 10.17 9.11
CA VAL A 149 4.13 10.90 10.38
C VAL A 149 3.85 12.37 10.08
N LEU A 150 2.73 12.84 10.61
CA LEU A 150 2.33 14.25 10.60
C LEU A 150 2.30 14.76 12.05
N ASN A 151 2.06 16.06 12.24
CA ASN A 151 2.08 16.65 13.58
C ASN A 151 1.14 15.92 14.57
N ASP A 152 -0.11 15.65 14.15
CA ASP A 152 -1.15 15.06 15.00
C ASP A 152 -1.57 13.65 14.54
N TRP A 153 -0.95 13.10 13.48
CA TRP A 153 -1.37 11.85 12.88
C TRP A 153 -0.20 10.95 12.50
N ARG A 154 -0.38 9.66 12.71
CA ARG A 154 0.51 8.61 12.18
C ARG A 154 -0.32 7.63 11.38
N PHE A 155 0.13 7.34 10.15
CA PHE A 155 -0.50 6.37 9.27
C PHE A 155 0.44 5.19 9.08
N VAL A 156 -0.07 3.99 9.33
CA VAL A 156 0.59 2.71 9.07
C VAL A 156 -0.47 1.72 8.59
N HIS A 157 -0.04 0.67 7.89
CA HIS A 157 -0.97 -0.35 7.43
C HIS A 157 -1.58 -1.14 8.58
N ALA A 158 -0.77 -1.78 9.44
CA ALA A 158 -1.28 -2.67 10.49
C ALA A 158 -1.36 -2.02 11.88
N GLY A 159 -0.32 -1.33 12.32
CA GLY A 159 -0.28 -0.72 13.65
C GLY A 159 1.12 -0.67 14.25
N TYR A 160 1.16 -0.52 15.57
CA TYR A 160 2.37 -0.41 16.37
C TYR A 160 2.43 -1.46 17.47
N ASN A 161 3.63 -1.83 17.91
CA ASN A 161 3.84 -2.62 19.10
C ASN A 161 3.92 -1.69 20.32
N GLN A 162 2.89 -1.74 21.17
CA GLN A 162 2.77 -0.91 22.37
C GLN A 162 3.87 -1.11 23.42
N HIS A 163 4.68 -2.16 23.30
CA HIS A 163 5.77 -2.46 24.25
C HIS A 163 7.11 -1.86 23.84
N HIS A 164 7.16 -1.14 22.74
CA HIS A 164 8.33 -0.44 22.23
C HIS A 164 7.98 1.04 21.98
N ASP A 165 9.03 1.86 21.93
CA ASP A 165 8.87 3.25 21.53
C ASP A 165 8.24 3.32 20.14
N VAL A 166 7.38 4.30 19.93
CA VAL A 166 6.71 4.51 18.61
C VAL A 166 7.73 4.78 17.52
N GLU A 167 8.78 5.54 17.86
CA GLU A 167 9.85 5.82 16.91
C GLU A 167 10.75 4.60 16.68
N GLY A 168 11.06 4.33 15.43
CA GLY A 168 12.04 3.29 15.06
C GLY A 168 11.55 1.86 15.19
N GLN A 169 10.25 1.63 15.18
CA GLN A 169 9.72 0.27 15.13
C GLN A 169 10.09 -0.43 13.82
N PRO A 170 10.31 -1.76 13.86
CA PRO A 170 10.62 -2.53 12.66
C PRO A 170 9.47 -2.46 11.63
N GLU A 171 9.82 -2.47 10.34
CA GLU A 171 8.88 -2.53 9.24
C GLU A 171 7.85 -3.66 9.39
N GLU A 172 8.29 -4.84 9.83
CA GLU A 172 7.43 -5.99 10.08
C GLU A 172 6.28 -5.67 11.04
N VAL A 173 6.50 -4.80 12.03
CA VAL A 173 5.44 -4.35 12.94
C VAL A 173 4.41 -3.52 12.19
N HIS A 174 4.84 -2.57 11.37
CA HIS A 174 3.93 -1.73 10.58
C HIS A 174 3.06 -2.54 9.62
N LEU A 175 3.59 -3.65 9.10
CA LEU A 175 2.92 -4.49 8.11
C LEU A 175 2.06 -5.61 8.71
N TRP A 176 2.43 -6.16 9.89
CA TRP A 176 1.87 -7.42 10.35
C TRP A 176 1.27 -7.41 11.74
N VAL A 177 1.52 -6.41 12.58
CA VAL A 177 1.00 -6.42 13.96
C VAL A 177 -0.54 -6.46 13.95
N ARG A 178 -1.11 -7.26 14.87
CA ARG A 178 -2.57 -7.38 15.05
C ARG A 178 -2.93 -7.33 16.54
N GLY A 179 -2.82 -8.47 17.23
CA GLY A 179 -3.29 -8.62 18.61
C GLY A 179 -2.66 -7.65 19.61
N LEU A 180 -1.36 -7.34 19.46
CA LEU A 180 -0.67 -6.39 20.31
C LEU A 180 -1.21 -4.96 20.17
N PHE A 181 -1.65 -4.59 18.97
CA PHE A 181 -2.23 -3.29 18.69
C PHE A 181 -3.70 -3.22 19.12
N PHE A 182 -4.55 -4.13 18.63
CA PHE A 182 -6.00 -4.11 18.87
C PHE A 182 -6.39 -4.37 20.34
N ASN A 183 -5.57 -5.10 21.10
CA ASN A 183 -5.80 -5.36 22.50
C ASN A 183 -5.12 -4.37 23.45
N SER A 184 -4.47 -3.34 22.89
CA SER A 184 -3.84 -2.28 23.67
C SER A 184 -4.88 -1.49 24.48
N LYS A 185 -4.62 -1.32 25.78
CA LYS A 185 -5.41 -0.48 26.67
C LYS A 185 -4.83 0.91 26.91
N HIS A 186 -3.69 1.19 26.30
CA HIS A 186 -2.94 2.43 26.47
C HIS A 186 -2.78 3.14 25.13
N ALA A 187 -2.75 4.47 25.17
CA ALA A 187 -2.31 5.25 24.03
C ALA A 187 -0.87 4.89 23.69
N ILE A 188 -0.62 4.61 22.42
CA ILE A 188 0.72 4.24 21.95
C ILE A 188 1.55 5.51 21.73
N ASP A 189 0.91 6.61 21.36
CA ASP A 189 1.52 7.93 21.21
C ASP A 189 0.85 8.90 22.20
N PRO A 190 1.55 9.33 23.24
CA PRO A 190 0.99 10.17 24.31
C PRO A 190 1.00 11.66 24.00
N GLN A 191 1.12 12.09 22.75
CA GLN A 191 1.07 13.52 22.40
C GLN A 191 -0.27 14.16 22.67
#